data_ed5daf040a9b497e4386ac61bc5fe7f2
#
_entry.id   ed5daf040a9b497e4386ac61bc5fe7f2
#
_cell.length_a   1.000
_cell.length_b   1.000
_cell.length_c   1.000
_cell.angle_alpha   90.00
_cell.angle_beta   90.00
_cell.angle_gamma   90.00
#
_symmetry.space_group_name_H-M   'P 1'
#
loop_
_entity.id
_entity.type
_entity.pdbx_description
1 polymer ?
#
loop_
_entity_poly.entity_id
_entity_poly.type
_entity_poly.pdbx_seq_one_letter_code
_entity_poly.pdbx_strand_id
1 'polypeptide(L)'
;MRWGLIAVVGLMLAGCEDDAAVKQAEDRVRTVDLARVEALIQQDLENHQAGVVKAAEKLTPGFGVSDPAVRESQMRAALRILQQPKKGIDEFVASPMSFLAALDVDGVVIARDRSPDRMKGQDYKSRFEVVRQALDGSAATGLGEFFAEDPNAPSSWSILFAAPAIRDRRVVGVVVAGIPLSRLAQRLSRQLRVEQEQGDPVWVYLYKGDRLFHWATPPLVDALVPSAEQRAKVLAASPSGYTDKVRLQGELEVYGVFPIRLLGPDLGTVIFRSP
;
A
#
# COMPACT_ATOMS: atom_id res chain seq x y z
N MET A 1 -38.71 -30.34 -44.61
CA MET A 1 -38.81 -29.11 -43.80
C MET A 1 -38.66 -29.47 -42.33
N ARG A 2 -37.41 -29.59 -41.80
CA ARG A 2 -37.14 -29.83 -40.36
C ARG A 2 -35.69 -29.43 -40.03
N TRP A 3 -35.33 -28.13 -40.19
CA TRP A 3 -33.97 -27.66 -39.89
C TRP A 3 -33.94 -26.26 -39.25
N GLY A 4 -35.03 -25.87 -38.58
CA GLY A 4 -35.17 -24.51 -38.07
C GLY A 4 -35.21 -24.33 -36.56
N LEU A 5 -35.11 -25.43 -35.74
CA LEU A 5 -35.36 -25.30 -34.29
C LEU A 5 -34.13 -25.51 -33.37
N ILE A 6 -32.97 -25.91 -33.91
CA ILE A 6 -31.80 -26.22 -33.06
C ILE A 6 -30.91 -24.98 -32.84
N ALA A 7 -30.93 -23.97 -33.73
CA ALA A 7 -30.07 -22.82 -33.64
C ALA A 7 -30.46 -21.76 -32.56
N VAL A 8 -31.75 -21.75 -32.16
CA VAL A 8 -32.25 -20.76 -31.18
C VAL A 8 -31.96 -21.14 -29.74
N VAL A 9 -31.89 -22.43 -29.41
CA VAL A 9 -31.64 -22.93 -28.06
C VAL A 9 -30.16 -22.75 -27.65
N GLY A 10 -29.21 -22.83 -28.60
CA GLY A 10 -27.79 -22.65 -28.31
C GLY A 10 -27.40 -21.21 -27.96
N LEU A 11 -28.09 -20.22 -28.54
CA LEU A 11 -27.80 -18.80 -28.24
C LEU A 11 -28.33 -18.35 -26.86
N MET A 12 -29.40 -18.96 -26.36
CA MET A 12 -29.94 -18.63 -25.04
C MET A 12 -29.13 -19.25 -23.90
N LEU A 13 -28.47 -20.38 -24.12
CA LEU A 13 -27.65 -21.02 -23.08
C LEU A 13 -26.30 -20.28 -22.87
N ALA A 14 -25.68 -19.77 -23.91
CA ALA A 14 -24.45 -18.99 -23.81
C ALA A 14 -24.64 -17.69 -23.02
N GLY A 15 -25.79 -17.01 -23.21
CA GLY A 15 -26.09 -15.78 -22.45
C GLY A 15 -26.36 -16.00 -20.95
N CYS A 16 -26.86 -17.17 -20.57
CA CYS A 16 -27.12 -17.50 -19.15
C CYS A 16 -25.85 -17.92 -18.38
N GLU A 17 -24.91 -18.57 -19.08
CA GLU A 17 -23.62 -18.96 -18.49
C GLU A 17 -22.76 -17.72 -18.19
N ASP A 18 -22.70 -16.74 -19.09
CA ASP A 18 -21.98 -15.49 -18.91
C ASP A 18 -22.51 -14.70 -17.70
N ASP A 19 -23.83 -14.60 -17.54
CA ASP A 19 -24.44 -13.87 -16.42
C ASP A 19 -24.16 -14.55 -15.06
N ALA A 20 -24.11 -15.87 -15.00
CA ALA A 20 -23.79 -16.61 -13.77
C ALA A 20 -22.31 -16.43 -13.37
N ALA A 21 -21.39 -16.51 -14.32
CA ALA A 21 -19.96 -16.29 -14.09
C ALA A 21 -19.68 -14.85 -13.62
N VAL A 22 -20.30 -13.87 -14.27
CA VAL A 22 -20.21 -12.45 -13.87
C VAL A 22 -20.69 -12.24 -12.44
N LYS A 23 -21.87 -12.78 -12.10
CA LYS A 23 -22.40 -12.66 -10.74
C LYS A 23 -21.49 -13.32 -9.71
N GLN A 24 -20.93 -14.48 -10.02
CA GLN A 24 -19.97 -15.15 -9.15
C GLN A 24 -18.70 -14.30 -8.96
N ALA A 25 -18.18 -13.65 -10.01
CA ALA A 25 -17.03 -12.75 -9.93
C ALA A 25 -17.35 -11.50 -9.08
N GLU A 26 -18.53 -10.89 -9.25
CA GLU A 26 -18.99 -9.76 -8.41
C GLU A 26 -19.05 -10.13 -6.93
N ASP A 27 -19.67 -11.28 -6.61
CA ASP A 27 -19.77 -11.76 -5.23
C ASP A 27 -18.38 -12.06 -4.66
N ARG A 28 -17.48 -12.63 -5.46
CA ARG A 28 -16.10 -12.92 -5.05
C ARG A 28 -15.29 -11.66 -4.77
N VAL A 29 -15.37 -10.66 -5.66
CA VAL A 29 -14.71 -9.36 -5.45
C VAL A 29 -15.18 -8.71 -4.15
N ARG A 30 -16.47 -8.73 -3.89
CA ARG A 30 -17.10 -8.10 -2.73
C ARG A 30 -16.79 -8.83 -1.41
N THR A 31 -16.78 -10.14 -1.40
CA THR A 31 -16.74 -10.92 -0.15
C THR A 31 -15.35 -11.54 0.10
N VAL A 32 -14.69 -12.06 -0.92
CA VAL A 32 -13.42 -12.79 -0.76
C VAL A 32 -12.22 -11.86 -0.98
N ASP A 33 -12.18 -11.18 -2.16
CA ASP A 33 -11.01 -10.39 -2.53
C ASP A 33 -10.88 -9.14 -1.65
N LEU A 34 -11.99 -8.44 -1.37
CA LEU A 34 -11.98 -7.29 -0.47
C LEU A 34 -11.54 -7.68 0.94
N ALA A 35 -12.14 -8.73 1.52
CA ALA A 35 -11.76 -9.18 2.86
C ALA A 35 -10.27 -9.57 2.93
N ARG A 36 -9.75 -10.18 1.86
CA ARG A 36 -8.34 -10.53 1.78
C ARG A 36 -7.43 -9.33 1.65
N VAL A 37 -7.81 -8.32 0.84
CA VAL A 37 -7.10 -7.04 0.73
C VAL A 37 -7.03 -6.35 2.09
N GLU A 38 -8.15 -6.24 2.80
CA GLU A 38 -8.19 -5.63 4.13
C GLU A 38 -7.32 -6.38 5.15
N ALA A 39 -7.39 -7.72 5.17
CA ALA A 39 -6.56 -8.54 6.05
C ALA A 39 -5.05 -8.38 5.78
N LEU A 40 -4.64 -8.29 4.51
CA LEU A 40 -3.25 -8.07 4.14
C LEU A 40 -2.77 -6.67 4.53
N ILE A 41 -3.61 -5.65 4.34
CA ILE A 41 -3.29 -4.29 4.78
C ILE A 41 -3.16 -4.24 6.30
N GLN A 42 -4.10 -4.81 7.03
CA GLN A 42 -4.05 -4.88 8.48
C GLN A 42 -2.77 -5.55 8.97
N GLN A 43 -2.42 -6.70 8.40
CA GLN A 43 -1.18 -7.42 8.72
C GLN A 43 0.07 -6.56 8.45
N ASP A 44 0.11 -5.85 7.32
CA ASP A 44 1.22 -4.97 6.98
C ASP A 44 1.33 -3.80 7.97
N LEU A 45 0.21 -3.20 8.38
CA LEU A 45 0.19 -2.12 9.37
C LEU A 45 0.73 -2.59 10.72
N GLU A 46 0.25 -3.73 11.21
CA GLU A 46 0.68 -4.31 12.49
C GLU A 46 2.17 -4.68 12.48
N ASN A 47 2.62 -5.37 11.43
CA ASN A 47 4.02 -5.76 11.28
C ASN A 47 4.94 -4.53 11.26
N HIS A 48 4.63 -3.51 10.46
CA HIS A 48 5.50 -2.34 10.37
C HIS A 48 5.49 -1.51 11.65
N GLN A 49 4.34 -1.37 12.30
CA GLN A 49 4.25 -0.68 13.58
C GLN A 49 5.11 -1.38 14.64
N ALA A 50 5.00 -2.70 14.76
CA ALA A 50 5.82 -3.48 15.68
C ALA A 50 7.31 -3.44 15.29
N GLY A 51 7.59 -3.57 13.99
CA GLY A 51 8.95 -3.55 13.47
C GLY A 51 9.68 -2.23 13.70
N VAL A 52 9.00 -1.08 13.51
CA VAL A 52 9.62 0.23 13.72
C VAL A 52 9.90 0.51 15.21
N VAL A 53 9.05 0.02 16.12
CA VAL A 53 9.31 0.09 17.57
C VAL A 53 10.56 -0.71 17.93
N LYS A 54 10.66 -1.97 17.49
CA LYS A 54 11.86 -2.80 17.70
C LYS A 54 13.11 -2.18 17.07
N ALA A 55 12.97 -1.54 15.91
CA ALA A 55 14.08 -0.84 15.27
C ALA A 55 14.56 0.35 16.09
N ALA A 56 13.64 1.14 16.63
CA ALA A 56 13.96 2.27 17.48
C ALA A 56 14.72 1.84 18.75
N GLU A 57 14.28 0.76 19.41
CA GLU A 57 14.97 0.18 20.57
C GLU A 57 16.40 -0.25 20.22
N LYS A 58 16.59 -1.00 19.12
CA LYS A 58 17.90 -1.48 18.68
C LYS A 58 18.85 -0.37 18.25
N LEU A 59 18.34 0.72 17.71
CA LEU A 59 19.13 1.86 17.23
C LEU A 59 19.42 2.91 18.31
N THR A 60 18.76 2.84 19.47
CA THR A 60 18.92 3.79 20.58
C THR A 60 20.39 4.08 20.96
N PRO A 61 21.30 3.09 21.07
CA PRO A 61 22.69 3.35 21.38
C PRO A 61 23.40 4.23 20.34
N GLY A 62 23.09 4.03 19.06
CA GLY A 62 23.69 4.76 17.94
C GLY A 62 23.39 6.25 17.94
N PHE A 63 22.26 6.70 18.48
CA PHE A 63 21.93 8.13 18.63
C PHE A 63 22.87 8.88 19.59
N GLY A 64 23.57 8.16 20.47
CA GLY A 64 24.52 8.73 21.40
C GLY A 64 25.94 8.98 20.85
N VAL A 65 26.22 8.59 19.61
CA VAL A 65 27.51 8.81 18.97
C VAL A 65 27.71 10.30 18.68
N SER A 66 28.77 10.89 19.25
CA SER A 66 29.00 12.35 19.19
C SER A 66 29.44 12.82 17.81
N ASP A 67 30.31 12.07 17.13
CA ASP A 67 30.77 12.41 15.79
C ASP A 67 29.67 12.17 14.74
N PRO A 68 29.21 13.23 14.03
CA PRO A 68 28.10 13.11 13.10
C PRO A 68 28.39 12.15 11.92
N ALA A 69 29.61 12.07 11.41
CA ALA A 69 29.97 11.22 10.27
C ALA A 69 30.00 9.76 10.69
N VAL A 70 30.55 9.48 11.87
CA VAL A 70 30.59 8.13 12.47
C VAL A 70 29.16 7.69 12.79
N ARG A 71 28.35 8.56 13.39
CA ARG A 71 26.94 8.30 13.69
C ARG A 71 26.15 7.94 12.44
N GLU A 72 26.27 8.74 11.37
CA GLU A 72 25.61 8.46 10.08
C GLU A 72 25.98 7.10 9.52
N SER A 73 27.29 6.82 9.47
CA SER A 73 27.81 5.56 8.91
C SER A 73 27.32 4.35 9.70
N GLN A 74 27.37 4.41 11.03
CA GLN A 74 26.90 3.34 11.91
C GLN A 74 25.38 3.15 11.80
N MET A 75 24.60 4.25 11.79
CA MET A 75 23.14 4.19 11.61
C MET A 75 22.78 3.55 10.27
N ARG A 76 23.42 3.96 9.17
CA ARG A 76 23.18 3.39 7.85
C ARG A 76 23.45 1.89 7.81
N ALA A 77 24.57 1.46 8.39
CA ALA A 77 24.92 0.04 8.48
C ALA A 77 23.89 -0.75 9.31
N ALA A 78 23.50 -0.22 10.45
CA ALA A 78 22.50 -0.83 11.32
C ALA A 78 21.12 -0.93 10.63
N LEU A 79 20.64 0.15 10.00
CA LEU A 79 19.37 0.17 9.26
C LEU A 79 19.31 -0.91 8.16
N ARG A 80 20.43 -1.18 7.48
CA ARG A 80 20.54 -2.26 6.48
C ARG A 80 20.45 -3.65 7.12
N ILE A 81 21.09 -3.83 8.26
CA ILE A 81 21.06 -5.12 8.99
C ILE A 81 19.68 -5.43 9.46
N LEU A 82 18.92 -4.43 9.95
CA LEU A 82 17.55 -4.62 10.46
C LEU A 82 16.56 -5.17 9.41
N GLN A 83 16.87 -5.06 8.13
CA GLN A 83 16.04 -5.56 7.03
C GLN A 83 16.52 -6.94 6.49
N GLN A 84 17.62 -7.47 7.01
CA GLN A 84 18.16 -8.74 6.52
C GLN A 84 17.43 -9.94 7.10
N PRO A 85 17.08 -10.96 6.29
CA PRO A 85 16.57 -12.21 6.80
C PRO A 85 17.53 -12.83 7.84
N LYS A 86 16.99 -13.41 8.89
CA LYS A 86 17.71 -14.08 10.00
C LYS A 86 18.56 -13.17 10.91
N LYS A 87 18.88 -11.95 10.51
CA LYS A 87 19.70 -11.02 11.30
C LYS A 87 18.95 -9.77 11.72
N GLY A 88 17.90 -9.44 11.00
CA GLY A 88 17.11 -8.23 11.17
C GLY A 88 15.92 -8.39 12.09
N ILE A 89 14.86 -7.72 11.71
CA ILE A 89 13.55 -7.72 12.36
C ILE A 89 12.61 -8.52 11.47
N ASP A 90 12.02 -9.59 12.01
CA ASP A 90 11.20 -10.52 11.23
C ASP A 90 9.98 -9.84 10.59
N GLU A 91 9.39 -8.87 11.26
CA GLU A 91 8.29 -8.07 10.77
C GLU A 91 8.62 -7.32 9.47
N PHE A 92 9.85 -6.84 9.33
CA PHE A 92 10.29 -6.19 8.09
C PHE A 92 10.57 -7.16 6.95
N VAL A 93 10.90 -8.39 7.26
CA VAL A 93 11.08 -9.46 6.27
C VAL A 93 9.74 -9.95 5.75
N ALA A 94 8.76 -10.09 6.64
CA ALA A 94 7.41 -10.55 6.30
C ALA A 94 6.63 -9.52 5.46
N SER A 95 6.92 -8.23 5.66
CA SER A 95 6.19 -7.14 5.02
C SER A 95 7.18 -6.11 4.44
N PRO A 96 7.49 -6.17 3.13
CA PRO A 96 8.52 -5.36 2.52
C PRO A 96 8.17 -3.87 2.52
N MET A 97 9.06 -3.06 3.10
CA MET A 97 8.99 -1.60 3.08
C MET A 97 9.83 -1.00 1.94
N SER A 98 9.65 0.29 1.67
CA SER A 98 10.47 1.00 0.69
C SER A 98 11.70 1.64 1.30
N PHE A 99 11.62 2.08 2.55
CA PHE A 99 12.73 2.70 3.26
C PHE A 99 12.62 2.56 4.77
N LEU A 100 13.78 2.61 5.42
CA LEU A 100 13.95 2.73 6.85
C LEU A 100 14.96 3.86 7.10
N ALA A 101 14.62 4.82 7.96
CA ALA A 101 15.44 6.00 8.23
C ALA A 101 15.54 6.30 9.73
N ALA A 102 16.67 6.87 10.16
CA ALA A 102 16.86 7.39 11.50
C ALA A 102 16.89 8.92 11.45
N LEU A 103 16.18 9.57 12.36
CA LEU A 103 16.06 11.02 12.52
C LEU A 103 16.60 11.42 13.89
N ASP A 104 17.19 12.60 13.97
CA ASP A 104 17.61 13.19 15.26
C ASP A 104 16.42 13.72 16.08
N VAL A 105 16.72 14.36 17.21
CA VAL A 105 15.73 14.95 18.11
C VAL A 105 15.00 16.16 17.52
N ASP A 106 15.55 16.76 16.48
CA ASP A 106 14.92 17.86 15.75
C ASP A 106 14.04 17.35 14.59
N GLY A 107 14.04 16.03 14.34
CA GLY A 107 13.29 15.39 13.26
C GLY A 107 13.98 15.47 11.91
N VAL A 108 15.28 15.76 11.89
CA VAL A 108 16.10 15.81 10.67
C VAL A 108 16.67 14.42 10.39
N VAL A 109 16.60 13.98 9.14
CA VAL A 109 17.08 12.66 8.71
C VAL A 109 18.61 12.59 8.82
N ILE A 110 19.12 11.71 9.70
CA ILE A 110 20.55 11.39 9.85
C ILE A 110 21.01 10.46 8.73
N ALA A 111 20.28 9.37 8.53
CA ALA A 111 20.61 8.33 7.56
C ALA A 111 19.38 7.50 7.17
N ARG A 112 19.45 6.90 5.96
CA ARG A 112 18.52 5.86 5.53
C ARG A 112 19.28 4.59 5.13
N ASP A 113 18.53 3.52 4.96
CA ASP A 113 19.01 2.18 4.58
C ASP A 113 19.68 2.08 3.21
N ARG A 114 19.47 3.04 2.30
CA ARG A 114 19.91 3.01 0.91
C ARG A 114 20.92 4.10 0.57
N SER A 115 21.65 3.87 -0.53
CA SER A 115 22.55 4.84 -1.16
C SER A 115 22.17 4.95 -2.64
N PRO A 116 22.18 6.15 -3.26
CA PRO A 116 22.38 7.45 -2.61
C PRO A 116 21.26 7.80 -1.64
N ASP A 117 21.59 8.51 -0.55
CA ASP A 117 20.65 8.94 0.46
C ASP A 117 20.09 10.32 0.13
N ARG A 118 18.94 10.33 -0.55
CA ARG A 118 18.23 11.57 -0.92
C ARG A 118 17.38 12.15 0.21
N MET A 119 17.25 11.42 1.32
CA MET A 119 16.49 11.89 2.49
C MET A 119 17.34 12.60 3.51
N LYS A 120 18.65 12.36 3.53
CA LYS A 120 19.59 12.95 4.51
C LYS A 120 19.46 14.46 4.56
N GLY A 121 19.36 14.99 5.78
CA GLY A 121 19.24 16.42 6.06
C GLY A 121 17.83 17.00 5.83
N GLN A 122 16.86 16.20 5.39
CA GLN A 122 15.48 16.68 5.27
C GLN A 122 14.80 16.75 6.64
N ASP A 123 14.07 17.84 6.88
CA ASP A 123 13.24 18.03 8.07
C ASP A 123 11.90 17.31 7.89
N TYR A 124 11.74 16.20 8.59
CA TYR A 124 10.51 15.41 8.59
C TYR A 124 9.52 15.82 9.69
N LYS A 125 9.99 16.51 10.73
CA LYS A 125 9.14 17.05 11.79
C LYS A 125 8.15 18.08 11.24
N SER A 126 8.62 18.98 10.37
CA SER A 126 7.77 19.98 9.74
C SER A 126 6.75 19.37 8.77
N ARG A 127 7.08 18.22 8.17
CA ARG A 127 6.31 17.60 7.07
C ARG A 127 5.32 16.55 7.52
N PHE A 128 5.64 15.77 8.56
CA PHE A 128 4.88 14.57 8.89
C PHE A 128 4.42 14.55 10.34
N GLU A 129 3.12 14.46 10.54
CA GLU A 129 2.50 14.40 11.88
C GLU A 129 3.00 13.21 12.69
N VAL A 130 3.18 12.05 12.04
CA VAL A 130 3.69 10.83 12.70
C VAL A 130 5.08 11.03 13.32
N VAL A 131 5.91 11.89 12.71
CA VAL A 131 7.23 12.22 13.25
C VAL A 131 7.11 13.12 14.47
N ARG A 132 6.20 14.11 14.47
CA ARG A 132 5.91 14.93 15.65
C ARG A 132 5.45 14.08 16.82
N GLN A 133 4.49 13.17 16.59
CA GLN A 133 4.00 12.26 17.62
C GLN A 133 5.11 11.34 18.16
N ALA A 134 6.02 10.87 17.29
CA ALA A 134 7.15 10.08 17.75
C ALA A 134 8.16 10.90 18.56
N LEU A 135 8.41 12.15 18.21
CA LEU A 135 9.24 13.07 19.01
C LEU A 135 8.61 13.39 20.37
N ASP A 136 7.27 13.36 20.45
CA ASP A 136 6.52 13.51 21.71
C ASP A 136 6.47 12.20 22.53
N GLY A 137 7.13 11.14 22.05
CA GLY A 137 7.29 9.86 22.77
C GLY A 137 6.30 8.77 22.42
N SER A 138 5.44 8.95 21.40
CA SER A 138 4.42 7.98 21.01
C SER A 138 4.67 7.42 19.62
N ALA A 139 4.69 6.08 19.48
CA ALA A 139 4.74 5.48 18.16
C ALA A 139 3.45 5.78 17.38
N ALA A 140 3.59 6.10 16.09
CA ALA A 140 2.49 6.57 15.27
C ALA A 140 2.52 5.99 13.84
N THR A 141 1.33 5.90 13.24
CA THR A 141 1.14 5.52 11.84
C THR A 141 0.27 6.56 11.14
N GLY A 142 0.57 6.88 9.89
CA GLY A 142 -0.19 7.84 9.11
C GLY A 142 0.23 7.87 7.66
N LEU A 143 -0.28 8.82 6.91
CA LEU A 143 0.06 9.03 5.51
C LEU A 143 1.05 10.18 5.35
N GLY A 144 1.99 10.01 4.43
CA GLY A 144 2.93 11.05 4.05
C GLY A 144 3.03 11.21 2.54
N GLU A 145 3.04 12.46 2.08
CA GLU A 145 3.28 12.80 0.70
C GLU A 145 4.74 13.20 0.49
N PHE A 146 5.38 12.55 -0.48
CA PHE A 146 6.74 12.84 -0.90
C PHE A 146 6.72 13.50 -2.27
N PHE A 147 7.16 14.75 -2.32
CA PHE A 147 7.29 15.48 -3.57
C PHE A 147 8.53 15.01 -4.33
N ALA A 148 8.41 14.87 -5.64
CA ALA A 148 9.54 14.58 -6.50
C ALA A 148 10.48 15.80 -6.58
N GLU A 149 11.75 15.55 -6.88
CA GLU A 149 12.72 16.64 -7.15
C GLU A 149 12.35 17.41 -8.42
N ASP A 150 11.79 16.71 -9.42
CA ASP A 150 11.20 17.32 -10.61
C ASP A 150 9.78 17.81 -10.29
N PRO A 151 9.49 19.13 -10.39
CA PRO A 151 8.15 19.67 -10.12
C PRO A 151 7.05 19.10 -11.03
N ASN A 152 7.43 18.58 -12.21
CA ASN A 152 6.49 17.97 -13.14
C ASN A 152 6.23 16.48 -12.87
N ALA A 153 7.05 15.85 -12.04
CA ALA A 153 6.83 14.47 -11.67
C ALA A 153 5.76 14.37 -10.55
N PRO A 154 4.89 13.37 -10.62
CA PRO A 154 3.85 13.22 -9.61
C PRO A 154 4.47 12.93 -8.24
N SER A 155 3.91 13.53 -7.20
CA SER A 155 4.25 13.18 -5.82
C SER A 155 3.92 11.71 -5.54
N SER A 156 4.59 11.11 -4.58
CA SER A 156 4.32 9.74 -4.13
C SER A 156 3.73 9.75 -2.72
N TRP A 157 2.73 8.88 -2.49
CA TRP A 157 2.14 8.70 -1.18
C TRP A 157 2.63 7.41 -0.55
N SER A 158 2.93 7.47 0.75
CA SER A 158 3.35 6.31 1.54
C SER A 158 2.60 6.25 2.86
N ILE A 159 2.35 5.04 3.33
CA ILE A 159 2.05 4.82 4.74
C ILE A 159 3.36 4.98 5.50
N LEU A 160 3.37 5.80 6.51
CA LEU A 160 4.52 6.07 7.38
C LEU A 160 4.28 5.47 8.76
N PHE A 161 5.33 4.91 9.31
CA PHE A 161 5.41 4.40 10.67
C PHE A 161 6.56 5.08 11.36
N ALA A 162 6.35 5.67 12.51
CA ALA A 162 7.38 6.34 13.28
C ALA A 162 7.38 5.83 14.72
N ALA A 163 8.57 5.62 15.29
CA ALA A 163 8.71 5.24 16.69
C ALA A 163 9.87 6.00 17.34
N PRO A 164 9.70 6.43 18.62
CA PRO A 164 10.74 7.12 19.37
C PRO A 164 11.84 6.13 19.79
N ALA A 165 13.10 6.55 19.65
CA ALA A 165 14.23 5.93 20.33
C ALA A 165 14.37 6.59 21.72
N ILE A 166 14.15 5.83 22.79
CA ILE A 166 14.09 6.36 24.15
C ILE A 166 15.30 5.87 24.95
N ARG A 167 16.02 6.81 25.58
CA ARG A 167 17.08 6.53 26.55
C ARG A 167 16.89 7.42 27.76
N ASP A 168 16.97 6.86 28.96
CA ASP A 168 16.81 7.58 30.22
C ASP A 168 15.52 8.42 30.29
N ARG A 169 14.41 7.85 29.80
CA ARG A 169 13.08 8.48 29.68
C ARG A 169 13.02 9.72 28.77
N ARG A 170 14.01 9.89 27.89
CA ARG A 170 14.04 10.98 26.91
C ARG A 170 14.11 10.43 25.51
N VAL A 171 13.41 11.08 24.59
CA VAL A 171 13.55 10.77 23.17
C VAL A 171 14.92 11.27 22.71
N VAL A 172 15.73 10.38 22.14
CA VAL A 172 17.08 10.67 21.62
C VAL A 172 17.14 10.62 20.09
N GLY A 173 16.03 10.28 19.46
CA GLY A 173 15.85 10.24 18.02
C GLY A 173 14.57 9.49 17.65
N VAL A 174 14.30 9.38 16.37
CA VAL A 174 13.12 8.72 15.82
C VAL A 174 13.54 7.78 14.71
N VAL A 175 12.89 6.62 14.62
CA VAL A 175 13.00 5.72 13.47
C VAL A 175 11.72 5.78 12.66
N VAL A 176 11.85 5.94 11.34
CA VAL A 176 10.73 6.03 10.41
C VAL A 176 10.85 4.96 9.34
N ALA A 177 9.77 4.23 9.08
CA ALA A 177 9.62 3.33 7.95
C ALA A 177 8.51 3.83 7.03
N GLY A 178 8.54 3.42 5.75
CA GLY A 178 7.50 3.80 4.80
C GLY A 178 7.21 2.75 3.75
N ILE A 179 5.92 2.58 3.43
CA ILE A 179 5.42 1.74 2.34
C ILE A 179 4.74 2.64 1.31
N PRO A 180 5.29 2.81 0.09
CA PRO A 180 4.59 3.52 -0.97
C PRO A 180 3.28 2.81 -1.35
N LEU A 181 2.21 3.57 -1.55
CA LEU A 181 0.90 3.00 -1.92
C LEU A 181 0.98 2.17 -3.22
N SER A 182 1.82 2.56 -4.18
CA SER A 182 2.05 1.77 -5.40
C SER A 182 2.68 0.39 -5.10
N ARG A 183 3.60 0.31 -4.14
CA ARG A 183 4.20 -0.96 -3.70
C ARG A 183 3.22 -1.82 -2.94
N LEU A 184 2.38 -1.20 -2.12
CA LEU A 184 1.31 -1.90 -1.44
C LEU A 184 0.33 -2.49 -2.46
N ALA A 185 -0.15 -1.71 -3.43
CA ALA A 185 -1.02 -2.21 -4.50
C ALA A 185 -0.40 -3.36 -5.29
N GLN A 186 0.91 -3.28 -5.61
CA GLN A 186 1.66 -4.36 -6.25
C GLN A 186 1.64 -5.65 -5.42
N ARG A 187 1.91 -5.53 -4.11
CA ARG A 187 1.90 -6.66 -3.19
C ARG A 187 0.51 -7.32 -3.12
N LEU A 188 -0.54 -6.51 -2.96
CA LEU A 188 -1.91 -6.98 -2.90
C LEU A 188 -2.30 -7.74 -4.18
N SER A 189 -2.04 -7.16 -5.36
CA SER A 189 -2.30 -7.82 -6.65
C SER A 189 -1.55 -9.14 -6.78
N ARG A 190 -0.27 -9.17 -6.38
CA ARG A 190 0.55 -10.37 -6.44
C ARG A 190 0.02 -11.46 -5.49
N GLN A 191 -0.33 -11.09 -4.26
CA GLN A 191 -0.78 -12.04 -3.26
C GLN A 191 -2.11 -12.67 -3.67
N LEU A 192 -3.08 -11.86 -4.12
CA LEU A 192 -4.36 -12.36 -4.60
C LEU A 192 -4.18 -13.34 -5.78
N ARG A 193 -3.25 -13.06 -6.70
CA ARG A 193 -2.96 -13.97 -7.82
C ARG A 193 -2.33 -15.29 -7.38
N VAL A 194 -1.40 -15.26 -6.43
CA VAL A 194 -0.72 -16.48 -5.94
C VAL A 194 -1.69 -17.38 -5.17
N GLU A 195 -2.66 -16.81 -4.49
CA GLU A 195 -3.65 -17.55 -3.71
C GLU A 195 -4.79 -18.15 -4.56
N GLN A 196 -4.80 -17.86 -5.87
CA GLN A 196 -5.79 -18.40 -6.80
C GLN A 196 -5.26 -19.62 -7.52
N GLU A 197 -5.98 -20.73 -7.46
CA GLU A 197 -5.61 -21.98 -8.12
C GLU A 197 -5.65 -21.91 -9.65
N GLN A 198 -6.41 -21.00 -10.25
CA GLN A 198 -6.66 -20.90 -11.69
C GLN A 198 -5.95 -19.76 -12.40
N GLY A 199 -5.17 -18.94 -11.71
CA GLY A 199 -4.30 -17.95 -12.36
C GLY A 199 -4.96 -16.77 -13.05
N ASP A 200 -6.26 -16.54 -12.86
CA ASP A 200 -6.97 -15.41 -13.46
C ASP A 200 -6.36 -14.09 -13.02
N PRO A 201 -6.18 -13.11 -13.93
CA PRO A 201 -5.58 -11.85 -13.59
C PRO A 201 -6.47 -11.08 -12.61
N VAL A 202 -5.87 -10.71 -11.47
CA VAL A 202 -6.47 -9.77 -10.53
C VAL A 202 -5.57 -8.56 -10.42
N TRP A 203 -6.14 -7.38 -10.57
CA TRP A 203 -5.42 -6.12 -10.38
C TRP A 203 -6.03 -5.35 -9.22
N VAL A 204 -5.17 -4.93 -8.31
CA VAL A 204 -5.55 -4.08 -7.17
C VAL A 204 -4.93 -2.71 -7.37
N TYR A 205 -5.77 -1.71 -7.39
CA TYR A 205 -5.40 -0.30 -7.30
C TYR A 205 -5.72 0.21 -5.91
N LEU A 206 -4.88 1.07 -5.41
CA LEU A 206 -5.24 1.95 -4.30
C LEU A 206 -5.52 3.34 -4.87
N TYR A 207 -6.44 4.08 -4.28
CA TYR A 207 -6.68 5.47 -4.65
C TYR A 207 -6.71 6.38 -3.42
N LYS A 208 -6.33 7.64 -3.64
CA LYS A 208 -6.50 8.75 -2.68
C LYS A 208 -7.01 9.95 -3.45
N GLY A 209 -8.27 10.34 -3.21
CA GLY A 209 -8.93 11.36 -4.02
C GLY A 209 -8.94 10.97 -5.51
N ASP A 210 -8.37 11.80 -6.36
CA ASP A 210 -8.23 11.59 -7.81
C ASP A 210 -7.03 10.73 -8.21
N ARG A 211 -6.10 10.49 -7.29
CA ARG A 211 -4.86 9.76 -7.57
C ARG A 211 -5.03 8.27 -7.45
N LEU A 212 -4.46 7.54 -8.44
CA LEU A 212 -4.38 6.10 -8.47
C LEU A 212 -2.94 5.64 -8.18
N PHE A 213 -2.81 4.56 -7.43
CA PHE A 213 -1.55 3.92 -7.10
C PHE A 213 -1.64 2.44 -7.48
N HIS A 214 -0.78 2.06 -8.40
CA HIS A 214 -0.68 0.69 -8.89
C HIS A 214 0.75 0.42 -9.35
N TRP A 215 1.04 -0.81 -9.78
CA TRP A 215 2.33 -1.18 -10.32
C TRP A 215 2.17 -2.23 -11.40
N ALA A 216 2.76 -1.94 -12.58
CA ALA A 216 2.80 -2.87 -13.70
C ALA A 216 1.43 -3.40 -14.17
N THR A 217 0.39 -2.60 -14.04
CA THR A 217 -0.91 -2.87 -14.64
C THR A 217 -0.89 -2.48 -16.13
N PRO A 218 -1.61 -3.20 -16.99
CA PRO A 218 -1.72 -2.81 -18.38
C PRO A 218 -2.41 -1.44 -18.52
N PRO A 219 -1.92 -0.53 -19.40
CA PRO A 219 -2.54 0.79 -19.60
C PRO A 219 -4.03 0.73 -19.98
N LEU A 220 -4.46 -0.34 -20.63
CA LEU A 220 -5.86 -0.57 -20.98
C LEU A 220 -6.73 -0.76 -19.74
N VAL A 221 -6.22 -1.42 -18.71
CA VAL A 221 -6.94 -1.59 -17.43
C VAL A 221 -6.99 -0.27 -16.67
N ASP A 222 -5.89 0.51 -16.70
CA ASP A 222 -5.84 1.83 -16.07
C ASP A 222 -6.93 2.78 -16.61
N ALA A 223 -7.20 2.71 -17.92
CA ALA A 223 -8.22 3.51 -18.58
C ALA A 223 -9.66 3.13 -18.17
N LEU A 224 -9.86 1.95 -17.59
CA LEU A 224 -11.17 1.46 -17.15
C LEU A 224 -11.46 1.79 -15.68
N VAL A 225 -10.47 2.25 -14.92
CA VAL A 225 -10.67 2.65 -13.52
C VAL A 225 -11.62 3.85 -13.47
N PRO A 226 -12.74 3.78 -12.74
CA PRO A 226 -13.68 4.90 -12.63
C PRO A 226 -12.98 6.19 -12.15
N SER A 227 -13.36 7.32 -12.71
CA SER A 227 -12.82 8.63 -12.29
C SER A 227 -13.11 8.92 -10.82
N ALA A 228 -12.37 9.86 -10.22
CA ALA A 228 -12.62 10.27 -8.83
C ALA A 228 -14.06 10.73 -8.59
N GLU A 229 -14.62 11.47 -9.55
CA GLU A 229 -16.01 11.94 -9.49
C GLU A 229 -16.99 10.78 -9.53
N GLN A 230 -16.79 9.82 -10.44
CA GLN A 230 -17.63 8.61 -10.52
C GLN A 230 -17.55 7.80 -9.23
N ARG A 231 -16.35 7.56 -8.69
CA ARG A 231 -16.15 6.88 -7.41
C ARG A 231 -16.88 7.60 -6.27
N ALA A 232 -16.68 8.90 -6.14
CA ALA A 232 -17.32 9.71 -5.09
C ALA A 232 -18.85 9.67 -5.18
N LYS A 233 -19.40 9.81 -6.39
CA LYS A 233 -20.86 9.77 -6.62
C LYS A 233 -21.46 8.44 -6.18
N VAL A 234 -20.83 7.33 -6.56
CA VAL A 234 -21.39 6.00 -6.25
C VAL A 234 -21.16 5.65 -4.77
N LEU A 235 -20.01 6.01 -4.19
CA LEU A 235 -19.76 5.80 -2.76
C LEU A 235 -20.64 6.65 -1.86
N ALA A 236 -21.11 7.80 -2.32
CA ALA A 236 -22.12 8.58 -1.60
C ALA A 236 -23.47 7.83 -1.48
N ALA A 237 -23.84 7.07 -2.52
CA ALA A 237 -25.05 6.24 -2.53
C ALA A 237 -24.84 4.88 -1.86
N SER A 238 -23.62 4.32 -1.93
CA SER A 238 -23.23 3.02 -1.36
C SER A 238 -21.91 3.14 -0.58
N PRO A 239 -21.95 3.61 0.68
CA PRO A 239 -20.73 3.89 1.48
C PRO A 239 -19.90 2.68 1.84
N SER A 240 -20.39 1.46 1.67
CA SER A 240 -19.66 0.20 1.83
C SER A 240 -18.93 -0.25 0.58
N GLY A 241 -19.10 0.48 -0.53
CA GLY A 241 -18.56 0.12 -1.84
C GLY A 241 -19.61 -0.45 -2.80
N TYR A 242 -19.18 -0.64 -4.03
CA TYR A 242 -20.01 -1.20 -5.09
C TYR A 242 -19.18 -2.08 -6.03
N THR A 243 -19.87 -2.94 -6.78
CA THR A 243 -19.31 -3.71 -7.91
C THR A 243 -20.04 -3.32 -9.19
N ASP A 244 -19.34 -3.37 -10.29
CA ASP A 244 -19.86 -3.12 -11.62
C ASP A 244 -19.03 -3.90 -12.66
N LYS A 245 -19.42 -3.84 -13.91
CA LYS A 245 -18.80 -4.57 -15.01
C LYS A 245 -18.38 -3.64 -16.13
N VAL A 246 -17.32 -4.02 -16.83
CA VAL A 246 -16.77 -3.28 -17.97
C VAL A 246 -16.24 -4.24 -19.01
N ARG A 247 -16.17 -3.83 -20.28
CA ARG A 247 -15.56 -4.64 -21.34
C ARG A 247 -14.10 -4.21 -21.60
N LEU A 248 -13.19 -5.17 -21.48
CA LEU A 248 -11.79 -5.06 -21.83
C LEU A 248 -11.52 -5.92 -23.07
N GLN A 249 -11.20 -5.28 -24.20
CA GLN A 249 -10.91 -5.98 -25.47
C GLN A 249 -12.01 -6.96 -25.93
N GLY A 250 -13.26 -6.69 -25.57
CA GLY A 250 -14.42 -7.54 -25.90
C GLY A 250 -14.80 -8.54 -24.83
N GLU A 251 -13.90 -8.84 -23.90
CA GLU A 251 -14.16 -9.67 -22.73
C GLU A 251 -14.79 -8.86 -21.60
N LEU A 252 -15.64 -9.48 -20.82
CA LEU A 252 -16.32 -8.87 -19.70
C LEU A 252 -15.43 -8.99 -18.47
N GLU A 253 -15.18 -7.86 -17.81
CA GLU A 253 -14.43 -7.76 -16.55
C GLU A 253 -15.33 -7.22 -15.46
N VAL A 254 -15.17 -7.73 -14.26
CA VAL A 254 -15.83 -7.21 -13.06
C VAL A 254 -14.86 -6.35 -12.31
N TYR A 255 -15.33 -5.22 -11.79
CA TYR A 255 -14.57 -4.42 -10.84
C TYR A 255 -15.39 -4.05 -9.60
N GLY A 256 -14.68 -3.84 -8.49
CA GLY A 256 -15.27 -3.32 -7.27
C GLY A 256 -14.51 -2.09 -6.77
N VAL A 257 -15.23 -1.11 -6.25
CA VAL A 257 -14.67 0.09 -5.62
C VAL A 257 -15.09 0.11 -4.16
N PHE A 258 -14.12 0.14 -3.27
CA PHE A 258 -14.34 0.05 -1.83
C PHE A 258 -13.49 1.07 -1.06
N PRO A 259 -14.03 1.72 -0.02
CA PRO A 259 -13.23 2.53 0.89
C PRO A 259 -12.37 1.61 1.77
N ILE A 260 -11.13 2.02 2.08
CA ILE A 260 -10.26 1.35 3.06
C ILE A 260 -10.13 2.26 4.28
N ARG A 261 -11.05 2.12 5.22
CA ARG A 261 -11.14 2.99 6.40
C ARG A 261 -9.91 2.93 7.31
N LEU A 262 -9.18 1.80 7.30
CA LEU A 262 -7.92 1.63 8.04
C LEU A 262 -6.84 2.63 7.65
N LEU A 263 -6.87 3.14 6.40
CA LEU A 263 -5.88 4.06 5.85
C LEU A 263 -6.35 5.52 5.83
N GLY A 264 -7.59 5.78 6.23
CA GLY A 264 -8.17 7.13 6.29
C GLY A 264 -9.39 7.32 5.39
N PRO A 265 -10.08 8.47 5.51
CA PRO A 265 -11.39 8.68 4.87
C PRO A 265 -11.35 8.76 3.35
N ASP A 266 -10.23 9.22 2.77
CA ASP A 266 -10.11 9.46 1.31
C ASP A 266 -9.39 8.34 0.58
N LEU A 267 -9.13 7.22 1.26
CA LEU A 267 -8.43 6.07 0.70
C LEU A 267 -9.39 4.94 0.41
N GLY A 268 -9.12 4.26 -0.70
CA GLY A 268 -9.86 3.07 -1.06
C GLY A 268 -9.10 2.20 -2.07
N THR A 269 -9.77 1.14 -2.49
CA THR A 269 -9.25 0.20 -3.48
C THR A 269 -10.19 0.03 -4.64
N VAL A 270 -9.63 -0.24 -5.81
CA VAL A 270 -10.34 -0.78 -6.97
C VAL A 270 -9.75 -2.14 -7.26
N ILE A 271 -10.59 -3.16 -7.32
CA ILE A 271 -10.20 -4.54 -7.59
C ILE A 271 -10.84 -4.95 -8.92
N PHE A 272 -10.03 -5.34 -9.90
CA PHE A 272 -10.49 -5.92 -11.16
C PHE A 272 -10.28 -7.42 -11.16
N ARG A 273 -11.24 -8.14 -11.75
CA ARG A 273 -11.23 -9.59 -11.90
C ARG A 273 -11.96 -10.00 -13.17
N SER A 274 -11.40 -10.98 -13.88
CA SER A 274 -12.12 -11.70 -14.95
C SER A 274 -13.18 -12.63 -14.35
N PRO A 275 -14.36 -12.76 -14.97
CA PRO A 275 -15.41 -13.68 -14.58
C PRO A 275 -15.02 -15.15 -14.65
#